data_f31d27f4b7b480ac9a59793cbcd8c396
#
_entry.id   f31d27f4b7b480ac9a59793cbcd8c396
#
_cell.length_a   1.000
_cell.length_b   1.000
_cell.length_c   1.000
_cell.angle_alpha   90.00
_cell.angle_beta   90.00
_cell.angle_gamma   90.00
#
_symmetry.space_group_name_H-M   'P 1'
#
loop_
_entity.id
_entity.type
_entity.pdbx_description
1 polymer ?
#
loop_
_entity_poly.entity_id
_entity_poly.type
_entity_poly.pdbx_seq_one_letter_code
_entity_poly.pdbx_strand_id
1 'polypeptide(L)'
;MAGSPNPNRLANIQNLERIHFKTRDGIELGGYKLLAPKPKGYLLVAQGNAMLADQLVSDFQLFRDLGLDVHIFDYRGYGISKGKSRLAAIADDYAEIVSYLNSLGYARRLLYGISMGGVVLLNAVGGSQAYDRLVVDSSPSRISDLGCPERYDPVDHVPEDGARLMVISGAHDEVVKPSQMEELTRAAGSRKGRVLKDKEFAHPYQDSSIATHQRRQNEVAKFLLQD
;
A
#
# COMPACT_ATOMS: atom_id res chain seq x y z
N MET A 1 -15.88 -0.22 10.88
CA MET A 1 -15.47 1.20 10.73
C MET A 1 -14.03 1.30 11.21
N ALA A 2 -13.21 2.10 10.53
CA ALA A 2 -11.88 2.43 11.03
C ALA A 2 -12.00 3.05 12.43
N GLY A 3 -11.01 2.79 13.29
CA GLY A 3 -10.99 3.36 14.64
C GLY A 3 -10.82 4.89 14.63
N SER A 4 -10.50 5.46 15.79
CA SER A 4 -10.16 6.89 15.89
C SER A 4 -8.64 7.09 15.88
N PRO A 5 -8.13 8.18 15.29
CA PRO A 5 -6.73 8.55 15.38
C PRO A 5 -6.29 8.68 16.84
N ASN A 6 -5.08 8.24 17.14
CA ASN A 6 -4.51 8.33 18.48
C ASN A 6 -3.12 9.00 18.42
N PRO A 7 -3.01 10.27 18.86
CA PRO A 7 -1.74 11.00 18.84
C PRO A 7 -0.60 10.31 19.62
N ASN A 8 -0.92 9.48 20.61
CA ASN A 8 0.09 8.78 21.41
C ASN A 8 0.90 7.78 20.57
N ARG A 9 0.34 7.26 19.45
CA ARG A 9 1.07 6.40 18.53
C ARG A 9 2.24 7.10 17.83
N LEU A 10 2.19 8.43 17.78
CA LEU A 10 3.14 9.28 17.04
C LEU A 10 4.15 9.96 17.96
N ALA A 11 3.96 9.92 19.28
CA ALA A 11 4.69 10.75 20.25
C ALA A 11 6.23 10.59 20.22
N ASN A 12 6.71 9.39 19.84
CA ASN A 12 8.14 9.07 19.82
C ASN A 12 8.71 8.91 18.40
N ILE A 13 7.95 9.30 17.38
CA ILE A 13 8.38 9.18 15.97
C ILE A 13 9.12 10.46 15.57
N GLN A 14 10.41 10.31 15.28
CA GLN A 14 11.24 11.43 14.80
C GLN A 14 11.06 11.64 13.29
N ASN A 15 11.27 12.88 12.84
CA ASN A 15 11.19 13.28 11.43
C ASN A 15 9.83 12.94 10.81
N LEU A 16 8.76 13.17 11.58
CA LEU A 16 7.38 12.96 11.17
C LEU A 16 6.71 14.30 10.90
N GLU A 17 6.09 14.44 9.76
CA GLU A 17 5.23 15.58 9.41
C GLU A 17 3.79 15.11 9.23
N ARG A 18 2.84 15.92 9.69
CA ARG A 18 1.44 15.79 9.28
C ARG A 18 1.27 16.47 7.94
N ILE A 19 0.71 15.74 6.98
CA ILE A 19 0.54 16.21 5.60
C ILE A 19 -0.93 16.27 5.22
N HIS A 20 -1.23 17.10 4.23
CA HIS A 20 -2.56 17.25 3.66
C HIS A 20 -2.48 17.21 2.13
N PHE A 21 -3.48 16.63 1.51
CA PHE A 21 -3.65 16.62 0.06
C PHE A 21 -5.08 16.99 -0.29
N LYS A 22 -5.27 17.95 -1.19
CA LYS A 22 -6.59 18.35 -1.67
C LYS A 22 -6.84 17.73 -3.03
N THR A 23 -7.83 16.84 -3.10
CA THR A 23 -8.24 16.18 -4.33
C THR A 23 -8.92 17.14 -5.31
N ARG A 24 -9.04 16.73 -6.59
CA ARG A 24 -9.72 17.55 -7.63
C ARG A 24 -11.18 17.84 -7.29
N ASP A 25 -11.86 16.90 -6.64
CA ASP A 25 -13.23 17.09 -6.17
C ASP A 25 -13.34 17.90 -4.86
N GLY A 26 -12.22 18.45 -4.39
CA GLY A 26 -12.13 19.37 -3.27
C GLY A 26 -12.09 18.72 -1.89
N ILE A 27 -11.96 17.40 -1.80
CA ILE A 27 -11.85 16.68 -0.53
C ILE A 27 -10.43 16.86 0.03
N GLU A 28 -10.34 17.12 1.33
CA GLU A 28 -9.08 17.20 2.05
C GLU A 28 -8.73 15.84 2.66
N LEU A 29 -7.65 15.24 2.20
CA LEU A 29 -7.07 14.03 2.76
C LEU A 29 -5.95 14.42 3.72
N GLY A 30 -5.95 13.80 4.89
CA GLY A 30 -4.89 13.95 5.88
C GLY A 30 -4.03 12.70 5.95
N GLY A 31 -2.79 12.87 6.36
CA GLY A 31 -1.86 11.77 6.48
C GLY A 31 -0.58 12.16 7.20
N TYR A 32 0.41 11.31 7.08
CA TYR A 32 1.72 11.49 7.70
C TYR A 32 2.83 11.21 6.70
N LYS A 33 3.92 11.94 6.84
CA LYS A 33 5.15 11.75 6.08
C LYS A 33 6.31 11.52 7.03
N LEU A 34 7.02 10.40 6.86
CA LEU A 34 8.33 10.20 7.46
C LEU A 34 9.39 10.74 6.52
N LEU A 35 10.22 11.64 7.02
CA LEU A 35 11.25 12.34 6.26
C LEU A 35 12.58 11.62 6.36
N ALA A 36 13.10 11.15 5.22
CA ALA A 36 14.47 10.67 5.13
C ALA A 36 15.45 11.84 5.09
N PRO A 37 16.62 11.75 5.74
CA PRO A 37 17.61 12.85 5.72
C PRO A 37 18.12 13.21 4.32
N LYS A 38 18.18 12.21 3.43
CA LYS A 38 18.58 12.37 2.02
C LYS A 38 17.72 11.40 1.17
N PRO A 39 16.52 11.81 0.78
CA PRO A 39 15.60 10.90 0.11
C PRO A 39 16.10 10.52 -1.28
N LYS A 40 16.20 9.22 -1.53
CA LYS A 40 16.48 8.62 -2.84
C LYS A 40 15.21 8.38 -3.66
N GLY A 41 14.06 8.48 -3.01
CA GLY A 41 12.76 8.24 -3.60
C GLY A 41 11.65 8.45 -2.58
N TYR A 42 10.43 8.17 -3.00
CA TYR A 42 9.30 8.07 -2.07
C TYR A 42 8.75 6.64 -2.00
N LEU A 43 8.12 6.32 -0.87
CA LEU A 43 7.24 5.18 -0.70
C LEU A 43 5.83 5.70 -0.36
N LEU A 44 4.86 5.46 -1.24
CA LEU A 44 3.44 5.67 -0.91
C LEU A 44 2.85 4.36 -0.40
N VAL A 45 2.30 4.41 0.81
CA VAL A 45 1.64 3.27 1.45
C VAL A 45 0.13 3.43 1.37
N ALA A 46 -0.55 2.41 0.88
CA ALA A 46 -2.00 2.29 0.93
C ALA A 46 -2.36 1.21 1.97
N GLN A 47 -3.06 1.59 3.02
CA GLN A 47 -3.38 0.74 4.16
C GLN A 47 -4.49 -0.28 3.88
N GLY A 48 -4.61 -1.26 4.77
CA GLY A 48 -5.73 -2.20 4.78
C GLY A 48 -7.06 -1.54 5.14
N ASN A 49 -8.16 -2.27 4.91
CA ASN A 49 -9.48 -1.81 5.33
C ASN A 49 -9.54 -1.61 6.86
N ALA A 50 -10.21 -0.56 7.30
CA ALA A 50 -10.34 -0.17 8.71
C ALA A 50 -9.02 0.16 9.44
N MET A 51 -7.90 0.25 8.74
CA MET A 51 -6.63 0.74 9.28
C MET A 51 -6.53 2.27 9.11
N LEU A 52 -5.75 2.90 9.99
CA LEU A 52 -5.44 4.33 9.95
C LEU A 52 -3.95 4.56 9.73
N ALA A 53 -3.63 5.67 9.10
CA ALA A 53 -2.24 6.04 8.83
C ALA A 53 -1.38 6.09 10.11
N ASP A 54 -1.91 6.63 11.21
CA ASP A 54 -1.19 6.72 12.49
C ASP A 54 -0.84 5.36 13.12
N GLN A 55 -1.53 4.29 12.72
CA GLN A 55 -1.23 2.92 13.18
C GLN A 55 0.00 2.32 12.48
N LEU A 56 0.32 2.81 11.28
CA LEU A 56 1.36 2.25 10.43
C LEU A 56 2.70 2.96 10.57
N VAL A 57 2.70 4.24 10.90
CA VAL A 57 3.89 5.13 10.86
C VAL A 57 5.11 4.50 11.56
N SER A 58 4.93 3.86 12.73
CA SER A 58 6.04 3.26 13.47
C SER A 58 6.78 2.19 12.68
N ASP A 59 6.07 1.34 11.98
CA ASP A 59 6.64 0.21 11.26
C ASP A 59 7.35 0.62 9.97
N PHE A 60 6.95 1.78 9.44
CA PHE A 60 7.54 2.31 8.22
C PHE A 60 8.81 3.15 8.43
N GLN A 61 9.28 3.30 9.67
CA GLN A 61 10.57 3.94 9.96
C GLN A 61 11.74 3.20 9.29
N LEU A 62 11.67 1.88 9.14
CA LEU A 62 12.64 1.09 8.37
C LEU A 62 12.86 1.67 6.97
N PHE A 63 11.80 1.99 6.25
CA PHE A 63 11.90 2.50 4.87
C PHE A 63 12.47 3.93 4.83
N ARG A 64 12.12 4.78 5.82
CA ARG A 64 12.75 6.09 6.00
C ARG A 64 14.27 5.94 6.20
N ASP A 65 14.69 5.02 7.05
CA ASP A 65 16.10 4.78 7.36
C ASP A 65 16.87 4.20 6.17
N LEU A 66 16.18 3.54 5.25
CA LEU A 66 16.69 3.09 3.95
C LEU A 66 16.74 4.22 2.90
N GLY A 67 16.34 5.45 3.25
CA GLY A 67 16.43 6.63 2.39
C GLY A 67 15.18 6.91 1.56
N LEU A 68 14.01 6.55 2.04
CA LEU A 68 12.74 6.87 1.38
C LEU A 68 11.91 7.85 2.21
N ASP A 69 11.40 8.88 1.57
CA ASP A 69 10.30 9.65 2.14
C ASP A 69 9.04 8.78 2.11
N VAL A 70 8.47 8.47 3.28
CA VAL A 70 7.29 7.60 3.36
C VAL A 70 6.04 8.42 3.52
N HIS A 71 5.08 8.26 2.62
CA HIS A 71 3.79 8.94 2.64
C HIS A 71 2.68 7.94 2.94
N ILE A 72 1.87 8.22 3.95
CA ILE A 72 0.71 7.42 4.35
C ILE A 72 -0.47 8.35 4.55
N PHE A 73 -1.50 8.26 3.69
CA PHE A 73 -2.72 9.05 3.80
C PHE A 73 -3.86 8.20 4.33
N ASP A 74 -4.64 8.72 5.26
CA ASP A 74 -5.95 8.12 5.56
C ASP A 74 -6.85 8.20 4.33
N TYR A 75 -7.56 7.14 4.02
CA TYR A 75 -8.56 7.18 2.95
C TYR A 75 -9.64 8.22 3.23
N ARG A 76 -10.25 8.76 2.18
CA ARG A 76 -11.41 9.66 2.35
C ARG A 76 -12.44 9.03 3.29
N GLY A 77 -12.87 9.77 4.31
CA GLY A 77 -13.79 9.30 5.35
C GLY A 77 -13.17 8.43 6.44
N TYR A 78 -11.84 8.26 6.43
CA TYR A 78 -11.08 7.59 7.49
C TYR A 78 -10.26 8.60 8.30
N GLY A 79 -9.98 8.27 9.54
CA GLY A 79 -9.02 8.95 10.39
C GLY A 79 -9.13 10.47 10.36
N ILE A 80 -8.10 11.12 9.86
CA ILE A 80 -8.02 12.58 9.75
C ILE A 80 -8.42 13.12 8.37
N SER A 81 -8.83 12.25 7.42
CA SER A 81 -9.31 12.64 6.11
C SER A 81 -10.80 12.98 6.11
N LYS A 82 -11.19 13.91 5.25
CA LYS A 82 -12.60 14.28 5.03
C LYS A 82 -13.26 13.37 3.99
N GLY A 83 -14.56 13.58 3.74
CA GLY A 83 -15.32 12.92 2.69
C GLY A 83 -15.99 11.63 3.13
N LYS A 84 -16.39 10.81 2.13
CA LYS A 84 -17.06 9.52 2.32
C LYS A 84 -16.28 8.43 1.62
N SER A 85 -16.03 7.33 2.31
CA SER A 85 -15.33 6.16 1.79
C SER A 85 -16.14 5.48 0.68
N ARG A 86 -15.58 5.48 -0.54
CA ARG A 86 -16.07 4.73 -1.71
C ARG A 86 -14.84 4.28 -2.49
N LEU A 87 -14.76 3.01 -2.83
CA LEU A 87 -13.59 2.43 -3.47
C LEU A 87 -13.14 3.19 -4.73
N ALA A 88 -14.08 3.50 -5.64
CA ALA A 88 -13.78 4.27 -6.84
C ALA A 88 -13.09 5.60 -6.52
N ALA A 89 -13.68 6.37 -5.60
CA ALA A 89 -13.14 7.66 -5.22
C ALA A 89 -11.79 7.56 -4.48
N ILE A 90 -11.56 6.49 -3.71
CA ILE A 90 -10.27 6.22 -3.08
C ILE A 90 -9.20 5.87 -4.13
N ALA A 91 -9.55 5.09 -5.15
CA ALA A 91 -8.64 4.79 -6.25
C ALA A 91 -8.27 6.05 -7.05
N ASP A 92 -9.26 6.92 -7.33
CA ASP A 92 -9.03 8.23 -7.98
C ASP A 92 -8.10 9.11 -7.12
N ASP A 93 -8.33 9.18 -5.79
CA ASP A 93 -7.47 9.91 -4.85
C ASP A 93 -6.02 9.44 -4.94
N TYR A 94 -5.80 8.13 -4.93
CA TYR A 94 -4.46 7.57 -4.98
C TYR A 94 -3.77 7.77 -6.33
N ALA A 95 -4.53 7.78 -7.43
CA ALA A 95 -4.01 8.18 -8.74
C ALA A 95 -3.54 9.64 -8.74
N GLU A 96 -4.31 10.54 -8.11
CA GLU A 96 -3.95 11.96 -7.96
C GLU A 96 -2.73 12.15 -7.03
N ILE A 97 -2.67 11.43 -5.90
CA ILE A 97 -1.52 11.46 -4.99
C ILE A 97 -0.26 10.99 -5.70
N VAL A 98 -0.32 9.87 -6.45
CA VAL A 98 0.83 9.38 -7.22
C VAL A 98 1.28 10.42 -8.24
N SER A 99 0.35 11.04 -8.97
CA SER A 99 0.67 12.10 -9.92
C SER A 99 1.36 13.29 -9.24
N TYR A 100 0.86 13.71 -8.08
CA TYR A 100 1.45 14.78 -7.28
C TYR A 100 2.86 14.42 -6.81
N LEU A 101 3.06 13.23 -6.21
CA LEU A 101 4.37 12.80 -5.72
C LEU A 101 5.38 12.70 -6.86
N ASN A 102 4.95 12.26 -8.05
CA ASN A 102 5.80 12.23 -9.24
C ASN A 102 6.24 13.62 -9.70
N SER A 103 5.42 14.66 -9.48
CA SER A 103 5.77 16.04 -9.81
C SER A 103 6.84 16.64 -8.90
N LEU A 104 7.11 16.01 -7.74
CA LEU A 104 8.12 16.47 -6.79
C LEU A 104 9.56 16.10 -7.17
N GLY A 105 9.77 15.34 -8.25
CA GLY A 105 11.10 15.05 -8.77
C GLY A 105 11.87 13.95 -8.05
N TYR A 106 11.21 13.08 -7.31
CA TYR A 106 11.85 11.90 -6.70
C TYR A 106 12.43 10.96 -7.76
N ALA A 107 13.64 10.46 -7.53
CA ALA A 107 14.32 9.54 -8.45
C ALA A 107 13.69 8.15 -8.47
N ARG A 108 13.11 7.69 -7.34
CA ARG A 108 12.43 6.39 -7.21
C ARG A 108 10.98 6.59 -6.74
N ARG A 109 10.05 5.89 -7.39
CA ARG A 109 8.60 5.98 -7.21
C ARG A 109 8.06 4.63 -6.78
N LEU A 110 7.93 4.42 -5.47
CA LEU A 110 7.68 3.12 -4.87
C LEU A 110 6.31 3.10 -4.21
N LEU A 111 5.58 1.98 -4.37
CA LEU A 111 4.24 1.82 -3.86
C LEU A 111 4.12 0.53 -3.05
N TYR A 112 3.38 0.57 -1.94
CA TYR A 112 3.09 -0.61 -1.13
C TYR A 112 1.64 -0.61 -0.69
N GLY A 113 0.87 -1.57 -1.18
CA GLY A 113 -0.53 -1.77 -0.85
C GLY A 113 -0.75 -3.00 0.03
N ILE A 114 -1.38 -2.79 1.18
CA ILE A 114 -1.71 -3.80 2.17
C ILE A 114 -3.19 -4.15 2.05
N SER A 115 -3.56 -5.40 1.79
CA SER A 115 -4.96 -5.85 1.73
C SER A 115 -5.78 -4.98 0.77
N MET A 116 -6.78 -4.23 1.24
CA MET A 116 -7.51 -3.24 0.44
C MET A 116 -6.58 -2.23 -0.26
N GLY A 117 -5.44 -1.91 0.34
CA GLY A 117 -4.46 -0.99 -0.27
C GLY A 117 -3.89 -1.51 -1.59
N GLY A 118 -3.70 -2.81 -1.74
CA GLY A 118 -3.30 -3.41 -3.02
C GLY A 118 -4.42 -3.29 -4.07
N VAL A 119 -5.67 -3.48 -3.67
CA VAL A 119 -6.84 -3.23 -4.54
C VAL A 119 -6.84 -1.77 -5.01
N VAL A 120 -6.65 -0.82 -4.08
CA VAL A 120 -6.62 0.61 -4.39
C VAL A 120 -5.49 0.95 -5.37
N LEU A 121 -4.26 0.52 -5.09
CA LEU A 121 -3.11 0.87 -5.93
C LEU A 121 -3.16 0.23 -7.32
N LEU A 122 -3.59 -1.03 -7.43
CA LEU A 122 -3.77 -1.67 -8.74
C LEU A 122 -4.82 -0.94 -9.57
N ASN A 123 -5.96 -0.56 -8.99
CA ASN A 123 -6.99 0.20 -9.68
C ASN A 123 -6.53 1.63 -10.04
N ALA A 124 -5.77 2.28 -9.16
CA ALA A 124 -5.29 3.63 -9.38
C ALA A 124 -4.23 3.72 -10.50
N VAL A 125 -3.25 2.83 -10.48
CA VAL A 125 -2.05 2.97 -11.34
C VAL A 125 -1.47 1.66 -11.86
N GLY A 126 -2.09 0.49 -11.61
CA GLY A 126 -1.52 -0.82 -11.95
C GLY A 126 -1.07 -0.95 -13.41
N GLY A 127 -1.90 -0.50 -14.35
CA GLY A 127 -1.60 -0.52 -15.77
C GLY A 127 -0.73 0.63 -16.30
N SER A 128 -0.30 1.57 -15.44
CA SER A 128 0.43 2.77 -15.83
C SER A 128 1.94 2.65 -15.65
N GLN A 129 2.69 3.64 -16.18
CA GLN A 129 4.13 3.81 -15.96
C GLN A 129 4.42 4.82 -14.83
N ALA A 130 3.45 5.09 -13.96
CA ALA A 130 3.55 6.11 -12.92
C ALA A 130 4.42 5.71 -11.73
N TYR A 131 4.90 4.46 -11.66
CA TYR A 131 5.71 3.94 -10.57
C TYR A 131 6.82 3.02 -11.08
N ASP A 132 7.86 2.81 -10.26
CA ASP A 132 8.99 1.93 -10.59
C ASP A 132 8.81 0.53 -9.99
N ARG A 133 8.29 0.43 -8.75
CA ARG A 133 7.98 -0.83 -8.07
C ARG A 133 6.68 -0.72 -7.28
N LEU A 134 5.89 -1.80 -7.30
CA LEU A 134 4.66 -1.95 -6.53
C LEU A 134 4.68 -3.28 -5.78
N VAL A 135 4.43 -3.25 -4.49
CA VAL A 135 4.15 -4.45 -3.69
C VAL A 135 2.66 -4.48 -3.36
N VAL A 136 2.04 -5.63 -3.59
CA VAL A 136 0.66 -5.95 -3.23
C VAL A 136 0.70 -7.09 -2.24
N ASP A 137 0.37 -6.81 -0.99
CA ASP A 137 0.47 -7.76 0.12
C ASP A 137 -0.92 -8.15 0.62
N SER A 138 -1.22 -9.44 0.56
CA SER A 138 -2.46 -10.02 1.11
C SER A 138 -3.75 -9.37 0.55
N SER A 139 -3.79 -9.13 -0.77
CA SER A 139 -4.95 -8.55 -1.44
C SER A 139 -5.73 -9.62 -2.22
N PRO A 140 -7.08 -9.60 -2.22
CA PRO A 140 -7.87 -10.56 -2.98
C PRO A 140 -7.67 -10.41 -4.49
N SER A 141 -7.82 -11.49 -5.24
CA SER A 141 -7.81 -11.45 -6.71
C SER A 141 -9.01 -10.70 -7.26
N ARG A 142 -10.17 -10.94 -6.65
CA ARG A 142 -11.45 -10.38 -7.05
C ARG A 142 -12.20 -9.83 -5.84
N ILE A 143 -12.56 -8.56 -5.91
CA ILE A 143 -13.46 -7.94 -4.93
C ILE A 143 -14.92 -8.07 -5.35
N SER A 144 -15.18 -8.48 -6.59
CA SER A 144 -16.51 -8.82 -7.07
C SER A 144 -17.12 -10.00 -6.28
N ASP A 145 -16.30 -10.93 -5.80
CA ASP A 145 -16.70 -11.99 -4.88
C ASP A 145 -17.26 -11.47 -3.53
N LEU A 146 -16.93 -10.22 -3.21
CA LEU A 146 -17.41 -9.50 -2.02
C LEU A 146 -18.56 -8.52 -2.34
N GLY A 147 -19.14 -8.62 -3.55
CA GLY A 147 -20.26 -7.79 -4.00
C GLY A 147 -19.88 -6.41 -4.57
N CYS A 148 -18.60 -6.17 -4.86
CA CYS A 148 -18.16 -4.98 -5.58
C CYS A 148 -18.29 -5.18 -7.11
N PRO A 149 -18.32 -4.09 -7.90
CA PRO A 149 -18.31 -4.22 -9.36
C PRO A 149 -17.01 -4.85 -9.88
N GLU A 150 -17.11 -5.79 -10.82
CA GLU A 150 -15.99 -6.55 -11.42
C GLU A 150 -14.87 -5.65 -11.96
N ARG A 151 -15.20 -4.48 -12.52
CA ARG A 151 -14.20 -3.53 -13.05
C ARG A 151 -13.14 -3.09 -12.04
N TYR A 152 -13.32 -3.39 -10.76
CA TYR A 152 -12.35 -3.11 -9.70
C TYR A 152 -11.58 -4.35 -9.24
N ASP A 153 -11.74 -5.48 -9.90
CA ASP A 153 -11.03 -6.71 -9.56
C ASP A 153 -9.52 -6.53 -9.77
N PRO A 154 -8.70 -6.66 -8.73
CA PRO A 154 -7.26 -6.44 -8.82
C PRO A 154 -6.55 -7.23 -9.91
N VAL A 155 -7.02 -8.45 -10.19
CA VAL A 155 -6.44 -9.34 -11.20
C VAL A 155 -6.45 -8.72 -12.60
N ASP A 156 -7.44 -7.90 -12.92
CA ASP A 156 -7.59 -7.26 -14.23
C ASP A 156 -6.69 -6.03 -14.41
N HIS A 157 -6.12 -5.53 -13.29
CA HIS A 157 -5.24 -4.37 -13.23
C HIS A 157 -3.75 -4.71 -13.04
N VAL A 158 -3.38 -5.98 -13.14
CA VAL A 158 -1.97 -6.41 -13.11
C VAL A 158 -1.25 -5.81 -14.32
N PRO A 159 -0.07 -5.13 -14.12
CA PRO A 159 0.66 -4.52 -15.23
C PRO A 159 1.12 -5.56 -16.26
N GLU A 160 1.20 -5.18 -17.53
CA GLU A 160 1.74 -6.05 -18.59
C GLU A 160 3.21 -6.42 -18.34
N ASP A 161 4.02 -5.43 -17.93
CA ASP A 161 5.37 -5.67 -17.38
C ASP A 161 5.28 -5.93 -15.88
N GLY A 162 5.08 -7.19 -15.51
CA GLY A 162 4.99 -7.62 -14.13
C GLY A 162 6.32 -7.57 -13.37
N ALA A 163 7.46 -7.37 -14.03
CA ALA A 163 8.77 -7.28 -13.34
C ALA A 163 8.80 -6.18 -12.27
N ARG A 164 7.89 -5.19 -12.38
CA ARG A 164 7.71 -4.11 -11.41
C ARG A 164 6.76 -4.44 -10.26
N LEU A 165 6.12 -5.61 -10.29
CA LEU A 165 5.12 -6.04 -9.31
C LEU A 165 5.63 -7.19 -8.46
N MET A 166 5.45 -7.08 -7.14
CA MET A 166 5.52 -8.22 -6.23
C MET A 166 4.16 -8.44 -5.58
N VAL A 167 3.70 -9.70 -5.59
CA VAL A 167 2.50 -10.12 -4.86
C VAL A 167 2.91 -11.05 -3.73
N ILE A 168 2.48 -10.75 -2.51
CA ILE A 168 2.74 -11.54 -1.31
C ILE A 168 1.46 -12.24 -0.88
N SER A 169 1.55 -13.54 -0.61
CA SER A 169 0.48 -14.38 -0.07
C SER A 169 0.98 -15.20 1.11
N GLY A 170 0.31 -15.09 2.24
CA GLY A 170 0.62 -15.85 3.45
C GLY A 170 -0.23 -17.11 3.58
N ALA A 171 0.39 -18.26 3.91
CA ALA A 171 -0.34 -19.52 4.08
C ALA A 171 -1.26 -19.52 5.33
N HIS A 172 -0.99 -18.66 6.30
CA HIS A 172 -1.78 -18.48 7.52
C HIS A 172 -2.70 -17.25 7.46
N ASP A 173 -2.91 -16.67 6.28
CA ASP A 173 -3.84 -15.54 6.11
C ASP A 173 -5.30 -16.04 6.16
N GLU A 174 -5.98 -15.74 7.26
CA GLU A 174 -7.40 -16.07 7.47
C GLU A 174 -8.34 -14.93 7.07
N VAL A 175 -7.82 -13.75 6.74
CA VAL A 175 -8.59 -12.58 6.28
C VAL A 175 -8.76 -12.61 4.77
N VAL A 176 -7.64 -12.75 4.04
CA VAL A 176 -7.63 -12.97 2.60
C VAL A 176 -6.94 -14.31 2.35
N LYS A 177 -7.72 -15.37 2.31
CA LYS A 177 -7.20 -16.72 2.20
C LYS A 177 -6.35 -16.92 0.93
N PRO A 178 -5.32 -17.78 0.96
CA PRO A 178 -4.48 -18.05 -0.21
C PRO A 178 -5.26 -18.37 -1.47
N SER A 179 -6.41 -19.08 -1.35
CA SER A 179 -7.30 -19.39 -2.48
C SER A 179 -7.91 -18.14 -3.14
N GLN A 180 -8.19 -17.10 -2.35
CA GLN A 180 -8.71 -15.83 -2.86
C GLN A 180 -7.65 -14.98 -3.59
N MET A 181 -6.36 -15.30 -3.39
CA MET A 181 -5.22 -14.63 -4.04
C MET A 181 -4.67 -15.39 -5.25
N GLU A 182 -5.22 -16.58 -5.56
CA GLU A 182 -4.61 -17.48 -6.52
C GLU A 182 -4.58 -16.92 -7.94
N GLU A 183 -5.65 -16.28 -8.39
CA GLU A 183 -5.70 -15.68 -9.73
C GLU A 183 -4.73 -14.49 -9.84
N LEU A 184 -4.66 -13.63 -8.82
CA LEU A 184 -3.76 -12.49 -8.78
C LEU A 184 -2.29 -12.95 -8.79
N THR A 185 -1.93 -13.95 -7.99
CA THR A 185 -0.56 -14.51 -7.97
C THR A 185 -0.21 -15.17 -9.30
N ARG A 186 -1.16 -15.87 -9.92
CA ARG A 186 -0.97 -16.49 -11.24
C ARG A 186 -0.79 -15.42 -12.33
N ALA A 187 -1.63 -14.39 -12.35
CA ALA A 187 -1.54 -13.29 -13.31
C ALA A 187 -0.21 -12.52 -13.17
N ALA A 188 0.23 -12.21 -11.94
CA ALA A 188 1.52 -11.59 -11.69
C ALA A 188 2.67 -12.48 -12.20
N GLY A 189 2.70 -13.77 -11.82
CA GLY A 189 3.74 -14.71 -12.23
C GLY A 189 3.82 -14.91 -13.75
N SER A 190 2.68 -15.01 -14.46
CA SER A 190 2.65 -15.15 -15.91
C SER A 190 3.20 -13.93 -16.66
N ARG A 191 3.21 -12.76 -16.02
CA ARG A 191 3.77 -11.50 -16.53
C ARG A 191 5.15 -11.17 -15.95
N LYS A 192 5.91 -12.16 -15.45
CA LYS A 192 7.24 -12.04 -14.85
C LYS A 192 7.26 -11.30 -13.49
N GLY A 193 6.12 -11.09 -12.86
CA GLY A 193 6.04 -10.53 -11.51
C GLY A 193 6.63 -11.48 -10.47
N ARG A 194 7.17 -10.90 -9.42
CA ARG A 194 7.63 -11.68 -8.26
C ARG A 194 6.42 -12.13 -7.43
N VAL A 195 6.33 -13.41 -7.17
CA VAL A 195 5.32 -13.99 -6.27
C VAL A 195 6.02 -14.57 -5.05
N LEU A 196 5.68 -14.07 -3.86
CA LEU A 196 6.15 -14.58 -2.59
C LEU A 196 4.99 -15.29 -1.88
N LYS A 197 5.00 -16.63 -1.89
CA LYS A 197 4.10 -17.46 -1.07
C LYS A 197 4.86 -17.92 0.16
N ASP A 198 4.50 -17.38 1.32
CA ASP A 198 5.23 -17.67 2.56
C ASP A 198 4.40 -18.54 3.48
N LYS A 199 5.06 -19.57 4.07
CA LYS A 199 4.40 -20.60 4.90
C LYS A 199 4.04 -20.10 6.29
N GLU A 200 4.64 -19.00 6.76
CA GLU A 200 4.47 -18.48 8.12
C GLU A 200 3.70 -17.16 8.15
N PHE A 201 3.55 -16.48 6.99
CA PHE A 201 2.83 -15.22 6.96
C PHE A 201 1.33 -15.44 7.17
N ALA A 202 0.79 -14.66 8.10
CA ALA A 202 -0.65 -14.44 8.26
C ALA A 202 -1.09 -13.19 7.47
N HIS A 203 -2.25 -12.61 7.77
CA HIS A 203 -2.57 -11.28 7.26
C HIS A 203 -1.60 -10.24 7.84
N PRO A 204 -1.19 -9.20 7.09
CA PRO A 204 -0.30 -8.17 7.62
C PRO A 204 -0.80 -7.64 8.98
N TYR A 205 0.13 -7.50 9.95
CA TYR A 205 -0.13 -7.18 11.36
C TYR A 205 -0.83 -8.27 12.19
N GLN A 206 -1.05 -9.46 11.62
CA GLN A 206 -1.54 -10.65 12.32
C GLN A 206 -0.53 -11.80 12.32
N ASP A 207 0.70 -11.53 11.89
CA ASP A 207 1.80 -12.50 11.93
C ASP A 207 2.02 -13.00 13.38
N SER A 208 2.34 -14.27 13.52
CA SER A 208 2.45 -14.97 14.82
C SER A 208 3.58 -14.44 15.70
N SER A 209 4.53 -13.70 15.14
CA SER A 209 5.66 -13.12 15.88
C SER A 209 6.14 -11.81 15.24
N ILE A 210 6.80 -11.00 16.06
CA ILE A 210 7.48 -9.78 15.58
C ILE A 210 8.56 -10.15 14.55
N ALA A 211 9.27 -11.26 14.73
CA ALA A 211 10.30 -11.70 13.80
C ALA A 211 9.72 -12.03 12.42
N THR A 212 8.56 -12.68 12.36
CA THR A 212 7.84 -12.96 11.10
C THR A 212 7.41 -11.67 10.42
N HIS A 213 6.86 -10.71 11.18
CA HIS A 213 6.51 -9.40 10.66
C HIS A 213 7.72 -8.64 10.10
N GLN A 214 8.84 -8.60 10.84
CA GLN A 214 10.09 -7.96 10.38
C GLN A 214 10.64 -8.62 9.11
N ARG A 215 10.56 -9.95 9.02
CA ARG A 215 10.95 -10.68 7.80
C ARG A 215 10.11 -10.27 6.60
N ARG A 216 8.79 -10.10 6.77
CA ARG A 216 7.88 -9.58 5.74
C ARG A 216 8.34 -8.19 5.28
N GLN A 217 8.57 -7.26 6.20
CA GLN A 217 9.05 -5.91 5.89
C GLN A 217 10.39 -5.92 5.14
N ASN A 218 11.31 -6.81 5.51
CA ASN A 218 12.60 -6.96 4.85
C ASN A 218 12.45 -7.49 3.40
N GLU A 219 11.55 -8.45 3.14
CA GLU A 219 11.27 -8.91 1.76
C GLU A 219 10.65 -7.80 0.90
N VAL A 220 9.75 -7.01 1.48
CA VAL A 220 9.19 -5.82 0.83
C VAL A 220 10.29 -4.81 0.49
N ALA A 221 11.13 -4.45 1.46
CA ALA A 221 12.23 -3.49 1.29
C ALA A 221 13.23 -3.98 0.22
N LYS A 222 13.60 -5.26 0.26
CA LYS A 222 14.50 -5.89 -0.71
C LYS A 222 13.97 -5.77 -2.14
N PHE A 223 12.68 -6.01 -2.35
CA PHE A 223 12.08 -5.88 -3.68
C PHE A 223 11.98 -4.41 -4.12
N LEU A 224 11.51 -3.54 -3.26
CA LEU A 224 11.33 -2.12 -3.58
C LEU A 224 12.66 -1.42 -3.91
N LEU A 225 13.75 -1.81 -3.23
CA LEU A 225 15.06 -1.16 -3.37
C LEU A 225 16.00 -1.89 -4.35
N GLN A 226 15.56 -2.98 -4.94
CA GLN A 226 16.32 -3.67 -5.98
C GLN A 226 16.56 -2.74 -7.18
N ASP A 227 17.76 -2.76 -7.74
CA ASP A 227 18.16 -2.00 -8.94
C ASP A 227 17.52 -2.57 -10.23
#